data_f1fecfd571a8f06709d9ef57e9718f86
#
_entry.id   f1fecfd571a8f06709d9ef57e9718f86
#
_cell.length_a   1.000
_cell.length_b   1.000
_cell.length_c   1.000
_cell.angle_alpha   90.00
_cell.angle_beta   90.00
_cell.angle_gamma   90.00
#
_symmetry.space_group_name_H-M   'P 1'
#
loop_
_entity.id
_entity.type
_entity.pdbx_description
1 polymer ?
#
loop_
_entity_poly.entity_id
_entity_poly.type
_entity_poly.pdbx_seq_one_letter_code
_entity_poly.pdbx_strand_id
1 'polypeptide(L)'
;MSTRNDFFHADSYAAMEANNKDGGNSGYITRSEFIKNSKILYFNSTLALDICGISKPLPPNLEYRVKLTRNSDEFTLLSTSQNFKIELVELYMEVLKLVPNENRLAQIERKFSSSSLNYPISRSKILKFSIPQGVYDASQHALFDRGQLPRFVLIALSAQNGVSGRVELNPFNFKHYNINEVCLTKNNVPVCY
;
A
#
# COMPACT_ATOMS: atom_id res chain seq x y z
N MET A 1 11.21 8.55 -3.07
CA MET A 1 10.21 9.23 -3.92
C MET A 1 9.34 10.09 -3.01
N SER A 2 9.47 11.39 -3.09
CA SER A 2 8.63 12.32 -2.33
C SER A 2 7.31 12.44 -3.10
N THR A 3 6.26 11.79 -2.63
CA THR A 3 4.92 12.08 -3.08
C THR A 3 4.54 13.42 -2.47
N ARG A 4 4.65 14.48 -3.24
CA ARG A 4 4.07 15.76 -2.88
C ARG A 4 2.56 15.65 -2.91
N ASN A 5 1.98 15.16 -1.87
CA ASN A 5 0.58 15.37 -1.58
C ASN A 5 0.50 16.49 -0.56
N ASP A 6 0.11 17.68 -1.00
CA ASP A 6 -0.02 18.87 -0.16
C ASP A 6 -1.00 18.68 1.02
N PHE A 7 -1.75 17.58 1.02
CA PHE A 7 -2.71 17.20 2.07
C PHE A 7 -2.23 16.07 3.00
N PHE A 8 -1.03 15.52 2.79
CA PHE A 8 -0.53 14.46 3.62
C PHE A 8 0.20 15.03 4.85
N HIS A 9 -0.50 15.03 5.97
CA HIS A 9 0.07 15.35 7.27
C HIS A 9 0.35 14.04 8.01
N ALA A 10 1.62 13.75 8.25
CA ALA A 10 2.04 12.54 8.94
C ALA A 10 1.55 12.52 10.39
N ASP A 11 1.20 11.33 10.87
CA ASP A 11 0.92 11.14 12.29
C ASP A 11 2.19 11.35 13.12
N SER A 12 2.04 11.92 14.32
CA SER A 12 3.15 11.99 15.25
C SER A 12 3.43 10.63 15.87
N TYR A 13 4.70 10.27 15.92
CA TYR A 13 5.19 8.95 16.26
C TYR A 13 4.70 8.43 17.63
N ALA A 14 4.47 9.31 18.60
CA ALA A 14 4.06 8.96 19.96
C ALA A 14 2.54 8.78 20.15
N ALA A 15 1.70 9.13 19.15
CA ALA A 15 0.27 9.25 19.33
C ALA A 15 -0.49 8.96 18.04
N MET A 16 -0.28 7.79 17.47
CA MET A 16 -0.89 7.38 16.19
C MET A 16 -2.35 6.93 16.32
N GLU A 17 -3.01 7.18 17.44
CA GLU A 17 -4.38 6.78 17.72
C GLU A 17 -5.32 7.97 17.85
N ALA A 18 -6.60 7.78 17.50
CA ALA A 18 -7.61 8.85 17.56
C ALA A 18 -7.88 9.35 18.99
N ASN A 19 -7.70 8.50 20.00
CA ASN A 19 -7.99 8.82 21.40
C ASN A 19 -6.96 9.73 22.08
N ASN A 20 -5.85 10.00 21.45
CA ASN A 20 -4.83 10.85 22.05
C ASN A 20 -5.20 12.34 21.87
N LYS A 21 -6.13 12.80 22.72
CA LYS A 21 -6.74 14.12 22.67
C LYS A 21 -5.79 15.26 23.08
N ASP A 22 -4.69 14.94 23.74
CA ASP A 22 -3.80 15.93 24.36
C ASP A 22 -2.80 16.56 23.38
N GLY A 23 -3.21 16.77 22.14
CA GLY A 23 -2.41 17.45 21.13
C GLY A 23 -1.26 16.63 20.55
N GLY A 24 -1.17 15.34 20.88
CA GLY A 24 -0.06 14.50 20.46
C GLY A 24 -0.06 14.15 18.95
N ASN A 25 -1.22 14.08 18.29
CA ASN A 25 -1.31 13.74 16.86
C ASN A 25 -1.79 14.94 16.03
N SER A 26 -0.89 15.88 15.77
CA SER A 26 -1.19 17.07 14.97
C SER A 26 -1.62 16.72 13.53
N GLY A 27 -1.05 15.69 12.94
CA GLY A 27 -1.43 15.22 11.61
C GLY A 27 -2.89 14.75 11.55
N TYR A 28 -3.32 13.99 12.55
CA TYR A 28 -4.72 13.58 12.67
C TYR A 28 -5.66 14.78 12.78
N ILE A 29 -5.34 15.74 13.66
CA ILE A 29 -6.15 16.94 13.85
C ILE A 29 -6.27 17.72 12.54
N THR A 30 -5.16 17.97 11.85
CA THR A 30 -5.16 18.70 10.59
C THR A 30 -5.98 17.99 9.52
N ARG A 31 -5.81 16.67 9.35
CA ARG A 31 -6.61 15.90 8.38
C ARG A 31 -8.10 15.91 8.73
N SER A 32 -8.46 15.86 10.00
CA SER A 32 -9.87 15.87 10.41
C SER A 32 -10.58 17.17 10.05
N GLU A 33 -9.89 18.30 10.05
CA GLU A 33 -10.47 19.59 9.66
C GLU A 33 -10.86 19.64 8.16
N PHE A 34 -10.16 18.90 7.29
CA PHE A 34 -10.51 18.84 5.87
C PHE A 34 -11.83 18.13 5.60
N ILE A 35 -12.20 17.16 6.43
CA ILE A 35 -13.40 16.34 6.27
C ILE A 35 -14.51 16.69 7.27
N LYS A 36 -14.29 17.67 8.13
CA LYS A 36 -15.25 18.12 9.13
C LYS A 36 -16.58 18.53 8.48
N ASN A 37 -17.69 18.18 9.12
CA ASN A 37 -19.03 18.45 8.64
C ASN A 37 -19.33 17.80 7.27
N SER A 38 -18.81 16.62 7.02
CA SER A 38 -19.03 15.85 5.79
C SER A 38 -18.61 16.60 4.51
N LYS A 39 -17.57 17.40 4.58
CA LYS A 39 -17.01 18.07 3.41
C LYS A 39 -16.47 17.05 2.41
N ILE A 40 -16.64 17.34 1.14
CA ILE A 40 -16.03 16.57 0.06
C ILE A 40 -14.53 16.86 0.04
N LEU A 41 -13.73 15.82 0.09
CA LEU A 41 -12.27 15.90 -0.04
C LEU A 41 -11.87 15.44 -1.44
N TYR A 42 -11.14 16.27 -2.14
CA TYR A 42 -10.49 15.93 -3.40
C TYR A 42 -9.02 15.66 -3.15
N PHE A 43 -8.54 14.55 -3.64
CA PHE A 43 -7.11 14.25 -3.61
C PHE A 43 -6.70 13.52 -4.88
N ASN A 44 -5.45 13.69 -5.27
CA ASN A 44 -4.84 12.95 -6.35
C ASN A 44 -3.60 12.22 -5.85
N SER A 45 -3.27 11.12 -6.46
CA SER A 45 -2.07 10.36 -6.17
C SER A 45 -1.65 9.55 -7.37
N THR A 46 -0.37 9.36 -7.53
CA THR A 46 0.17 8.42 -8.52
C THR A 46 -0.04 6.99 -8.03
N LEU A 47 -0.43 6.09 -8.93
CA LEU A 47 -0.47 4.68 -8.60
C LEU A 47 0.94 4.16 -8.27
N ALA A 48 1.12 3.65 -7.07
CA ALA A 48 2.39 3.11 -6.60
C ALA A 48 2.65 1.70 -7.18
N LEU A 49 2.50 1.56 -8.49
CA LEU A 49 2.80 0.34 -9.24
C LEU A 49 4.05 0.57 -10.07
N ASP A 50 4.97 -0.37 -10.06
CA ASP A 50 6.21 -0.28 -10.84
C ASP A 50 5.95 -0.02 -12.32
N ILE A 51 4.90 -0.63 -12.88
CA ILE A 51 4.52 -0.42 -14.28
C ILE A 51 4.13 1.03 -14.59
N CYS A 52 3.61 1.78 -13.62
CA CYS A 52 3.28 3.19 -13.78
C CYS A 52 4.51 4.10 -13.67
N GLY A 53 5.61 3.60 -13.09
CA GLY A 53 6.88 4.32 -12.93
C GLY A 53 7.92 4.02 -14.01
N ILE A 54 7.62 3.15 -14.96
CA ILE A 54 8.57 2.76 -16.02
C ILE A 54 8.68 3.90 -17.04
N SER A 55 9.89 4.22 -17.45
CA SER A 55 10.17 5.22 -18.49
C SER A 55 9.80 4.77 -19.91
N LYS A 56 9.56 3.46 -20.11
CA LYS A 56 9.16 2.90 -21.41
C LYS A 56 7.66 3.02 -21.58
N PRO A 57 7.15 3.56 -22.69
CA PRO A 57 5.74 3.57 -22.97
C PRO A 57 5.20 2.14 -23.14
N LEU A 58 4.00 1.91 -22.71
CA LEU A 58 3.32 0.63 -22.91
C LEU A 58 2.89 0.49 -24.38
N PRO A 59 2.89 -0.76 -24.92
CA PRO A 59 2.56 -0.96 -26.32
C PRO A 59 1.12 -0.57 -26.65
N PRO A 60 0.84 -0.11 -27.86
CA PRO A 60 -0.52 0.11 -28.31
C PRO A 60 -1.27 -1.22 -28.48
N ASN A 61 -2.56 -1.16 -28.59
CA ASN A 61 -3.47 -2.29 -28.89
C ASN A 61 -3.47 -3.41 -27.82
N LEU A 62 -3.03 -3.12 -26.59
CA LEU A 62 -3.21 -4.00 -25.44
C LEU A 62 -4.29 -3.45 -24.51
N GLU A 63 -5.09 -4.36 -23.98
CA GLU A 63 -6.04 -3.99 -22.92
C GLU A 63 -5.30 -3.90 -21.58
N TYR A 64 -5.42 -2.75 -20.94
CA TYR A 64 -4.90 -2.52 -19.59
C TYR A 64 -6.06 -2.43 -18.61
N ARG A 65 -6.08 -3.33 -17.65
CA ARG A 65 -7.13 -3.35 -16.63
C ARG A 65 -6.54 -3.05 -15.26
N VAL A 66 -7.01 -1.98 -14.66
CA VAL A 66 -6.67 -1.62 -13.27
C VAL A 66 -7.84 -1.98 -12.37
N LYS A 67 -7.59 -2.81 -11.36
CA LYS A 67 -8.56 -3.16 -10.34
C LYS A 67 -8.14 -2.56 -9.01
N LEU A 68 -8.97 -1.69 -8.47
CA LEU A 68 -8.81 -1.14 -7.13
C LEU A 68 -9.83 -1.82 -6.20
N THR A 69 -9.35 -2.34 -5.08
CA THR A 69 -10.21 -2.91 -4.06
C THR A 69 -10.12 -2.06 -2.81
N ARG A 70 -11.24 -1.47 -2.41
CA ARG A 70 -11.32 -0.64 -1.22
C ARG A 70 -11.30 -1.51 0.03
N ASN A 71 -10.58 -1.09 1.05
CA ASN A 71 -10.71 -1.65 2.39
C ASN A 71 -12.03 -1.23 3.04
N SER A 72 -12.38 -1.87 4.16
CA SER A 72 -13.55 -1.49 4.95
C SER A 72 -13.40 -0.08 5.52
N ASP A 73 -14.51 0.53 5.89
CA ASP A 73 -14.51 1.88 6.48
C ASP A 73 -13.76 1.89 7.82
N GLU A 74 -13.92 0.83 8.61
CA GLU A 74 -13.28 0.67 9.91
C GLU A 74 -11.76 0.58 9.81
N PHE A 75 -11.24 0.03 8.71
CA PHE A 75 -9.80 -0.02 8.47
C PHE A 75 -9.25 1.31 7.95
N THR A 76 -10.06 2.04 7.19
CA THR A 76 -9.62 3.22 6.44
C THR A 76 -9.77 4.50 7.26
N LEU A 77 -10.78 4.55 8.13
CA LEU A 77 -11.08 5.71 8.97
C LEU A 77 -10.41 5.58 10.34
N LEU A 78 -9.87 6.69 10.80
CA LEU A 78 -9.41 6.87 12.18
C LEU A 78 -10.33 7.90 12.86
N SER A 79 -11.07 7.49 13.88
CA SER A 79 -12.06 8.34 14.56
C SER A 79 -12.27 7.94 16.00
N THR A 80 -12.74 8.86 16.81
CA THR A 80 -13.21 8.59 18.17
C THR A 80 -14.66 8.08 18.24
N SER A 81 -15.34 8.02 17.09
CA SER A 81 -16.73 7.57 16.95
C SER A 81 -16.84 6.57 15.80
N GLN A 82 -17.72 5.60 15.93
CA GLN A 82 -17.94 4.54 14.93
C GLN A 82 -19.01 4.88 13.87
N ASN A 83 -19.55 6.08 13.90
CA ASN A 83 -20.71 6.47 13.07
C ASN A 83 -20.33 7.10 11.74
N PHE A 84 -19.11 6.88 11.25
CA PHE A 84 -18.65 7.45 9.99
C PHE A 84 -18.50 6.37 8.91
N LYS A 85 -18.78 6.76 7.69
CA LYS A 85 -18.54 5.97 6.48
C LYS A 85 -17.87 6.81 5.42
N ILE A 86 -17.15 6.17 4.52
CA ILE A 86 -16.58 6.80 3.34
C ILE A 86 -17.55 6.59 2.17
N GLU A 87 -17.94 7.67 1.54
CA GLU A 87 -18.68 7.65 0.28
C GLU A 87 -17.77 8.12 -0.85
N LEU A 88 -17.57 7.26 -1.84
CA LEU A 88 -16.80 7.58 -3.02
C LEU A 88 -17.73 8.30 -4.02
N VAL A 89 -17.56 9.60 -4.16
CA VAL A 89 -18.38 10.42 -5.05
C VAL A 89 -17.94 10.27 -6.49
N GLU A 90 -16.64 10.34 -6.74
CA GLU A 90 -16.06 10.27 -8.08
C GLU A 90 -14.67 9.62 -8.03
N LEU A 91 -14.36 8.82 -9.04
CA LEU A 91 -13.04 8.24 -9.21
C LEU A 91 -12.68 8.27 -10.70
N TYR A 92 -11.58 8.89 -11.04
CA TYR A 92 -11.04 8.87 -12.40
C TYR A 92 -9.54 8.62 -12.39
N MET A 93 -9.03 8.20 -13.52
CA MET A 93 -7.62 7.95 -13.73
C MET A 93 -7.14 8.74 -14.93
N GLU A 94 -6.14 9.56 -14.73
CA GLU A 94 -5.46 10.28 -15.81
C GLU A 94 -4.35 9.42 -16.39
N VAL A 95 -4.34 9.26 -17.70
CA VAL A 95 -3.34 8.46 -18.42
C VAL A 95 -2.68 9.30 -19.49
N LEU A 96 -1.36 9.40 -19.46
CA LEU A 96 -0.61 10.08 -20.50
C LEU A 96 -0.56 9.21 -21.76
N LYS A 97 -1.17 9.67 -22.84
CA LYS A 97 -1.14 9.02 -24.15
C LYS A 97 -0.06 9.68 -25.03
N LEU A 98 0.89 8.88 -25.49
CA LEU A 98 1.88 9.30 -26.46
C LEU A 98 1.40 8.95 -27.87
N VAL A 99 1.40 9.93 -28.77
CA VAL A 99 1.06 9.73 -30.19
C VAL A 99 2.36 9.90 -30.99
N PRO A 100 3.01 8.80 -31.41
CA PRO A 100 4.22 8.87 -32.21
C PRO A 100 3.87 9.32 -33.64
N ASN A 101 4.83 9.94 -34.34
CA ASN A 101 4.69 10.20 -35.76
C ASN A 101 4.75 8.87 -36.55
N GLU A 102 4.28 8.87 -37.80
CA GLU A 102 4.16 7.68 -38.65
C GLU A 102 5.48 6.91 -38.81
N ASN A 103 6.60 7.62 -39.00
CA ASN A 103 7.91 6.98 -39.12
C ASN A 103 8.35 6.26 -37.85
N ARG A 104 8.07 6.84 -36.70
CA ARG A 104 8.31 6.23 -35.38
C ARG A 104 7.38 5.04 -35.14
N LEU A 105 6.13 5.15 -35.53
CA LEU A 105 5.15 4.06 -35.40
C LEU A 105 5.62 2.83 -36.19
N ALA A 106 5.99 3.00 -37.44
CA ALA A 106 6.53 1.90 -38.27
C ALA A 106 7.78 1.24 -37.69
N GLN A 107 8.68 2.03 -37.09
CA GLN A 107 9.86 1.48 -36.40
C GLN A 107 9.48 0.67 -35.14
N ILE A 108 8.50 1.16 -34.38
CA ILE A 108 7.97 0.48 -33.19
C ILE A 108 7.34 -0.86 -33.58
N GLU A 109 6.49 -0.88 -34.60
CA GLU A 109 5.84 -2.09 -35.10
C GLU A 109 6.84 -3.14 -35.63
N ARG A 110 7.85 -2.72 -36.36
CA ARG A 110 8.95 -3.60 -36.77
C ARG A 110 9.68 -4.23 -35.59
N LYS A 111 9.98 -3.44 -34.56
CA LYS A 111 10.59 -3.96 -33.33
C LYS A 111 9.67 -4.94 -32.58
N PHE A 112 8.39 -4.67 -32.53
CA PHE A 112 7.43 -5.57 -31.89
C PHE A 112 7.30 -6.91 -32.62
N SER A 113 7.41 -6.90 -33.95
CA SER A 113 7.37 -8.12 -34.75
C SER A 113 8.65 -8.95 -34.66
N SER A 114 9.79 -8.33 -34.34
CA SER A 114 11.11 -8.98 -34.37
C SER A 114 11.69 -9.33 -33.00
N SER A 115 11.18 -8.76 -31.90
CA SER A 115 11.73 -8.97 -30.56
C SER A 115 10.68 -8.91 -29.46
N SER A 116 10.93 -9.68 -28.39
CA SER A 116 10.10 -9.64 -27.21
C SER A 116 10.28 -8.33 -26.44
N LEU A 117 9.19 -7.75 -25.97
CA LEU A 117 9.22 -6.59 -25.09
C LEU A 117 9.47 -7.05 -23.66
N ASN A 118 10.45 -6.45 -23.03
CA ASN A 118 10.80 -6.75 -21.66
C ASN A 118 10.51 -5.54 -20.76
N TYR A 119 9.62 -5.73 -19.79
CA TYR A 119 9.26 -4.75 -18.78
C TYR A 119 9.63 -5.31 -17.41
N PRO A 120 10.79 -4.92 -16.85
CA PRO A 120 11.15 -5.35 -15.51
C PRO A 120 10.23 -4.66 -14.50
N ILE A 121 9.43 -5.44 -13.78
CA ILE A 121 8.54 -4.97 -12.72
C ILE A 121 8.76 -5.76 -11.44
N SER A 122 8.67 -5.10 -10.31
CA SER A 122 8.61 -5.74 -9.00
C SER A 122 7.15 -5.93 -8.59
N ARG A 123 6.88 -7.03 -7.90
CA ARG A 123 5.56 -7.33 -7.35
C ARG A 123 5.66 -7.34 -5.84
N SER A 124 4.68 -6.75 -5.18
CA SER A 124 4.55 -6.83 -3.73
C SER A 124 3.44 -7.81 -3.37
N LYS A 125 3.69 -8.64 -2.37
CA LYS A 125 2.70 -9.54 -1.79
C LYS A 125 2.60 -9.25 -0.29
N ILE A 126 1.39 -9.04 0.19
CA ILE A 126 1.12 -8.84 1.60
C ILE A 126 0.53 -10.13 2.16
N LEU A 127 1.16 -10.64 3.20
CA LEU A 127 0.67 -11.79 3.95
C LEU A 127 0.32 -11.32 5.35
N LYS A 128 -0.82 -11.77 5.85
CA LYS A 128 -1.29 -11.44 7.20
C LYS A 128 -1.55 -12.75 7.94
N PHE A 129 -1.05 -12.85 9.14
CA PHE A 129 -1.36 -13.94 10.07
C PHE A 129 -1.46 -13.37 11.48
N SER A 130 -2.23 -14.02 12.34
CA SER A 130 -2.38 -13.60 13.73
C SER A 130 -1.60 -14.53 14.64
N ILE A 131 -0.98 -13.94 15.66
CA ILE A 131 -0.34 -14.65 16.76
C ILE A 131 -1.27 -14.53 17.95
N PRO A 132 -1.84 -15.63 18.47
CA PRO A 132 -2.71 -15.61 19.64
C PRO A 132 -1.98 -15.10 20.88
N GLN A 133 -2.75 -14.52 21.80
CA GLN A 133 -2.21 -14.10 23.10
C GLN A 133 -1.66 -15.31 23.87
N GLY A 134 -0.49 -15.16 24.47
CA GLY A 134 0.19 -16.21 25.22
C GLY A 134 1.00 -17.19 24.37
N VAL A 135 1.06 -17.00 23.07
CA VAL A 135 1.95 -17.75 22.17
C VAL A 135 3.26 -17.00 22.04
N TYR A 136 4.35 -17.63 22.48
CA TYR A 136 5.70 -17.04 22.49
C TYR A 136 6.57 -17.49 21.33
N ASP A 137 6.14 -18.52 20.60
CA ASP A 137 6.78 -19.02 19.39
C ASP A 137 5.73 -19.26 18.32
N ALA A 138 5.88 -18.60 17.19
CA ALA A 138 4.94 -18.71 16.09
C ALA A 138 5.72 -18.90 14.78
N SER A 139 5.37 -19.93 14.04
CA SER A 139 5.94 -20.21 12.74
C SER A 139 4.90 -20.17 11.64
N GLN A 140 5.25 -19.60 10.50
CA GLN A 140 4.42 -19.57 9.31
C GLN A 140 5.14 -20.28 8.16
N HIS A 141 4.49 -21.31 7.64
CA HIS A 141 5.05 -22.09 6.54
C HIS A 141 4.56 -21.59 5.18
N ALA A 142 5.35 -21.85 4.15
CA ALA A 142 5.00 -21.56 2.76
C ALA A 142 4.63 -20.09 2.47
N LEU A 143 5.44 -19.16 2.96
CA LEU A 143 5.25 -17.72 2.77
C LEU A 143 5.28 -17.30 1.30
N PHE A 144 6.05 -17.99 0.48
CA PHE A 144 6.29 -17.60 -0.90
C PHE A 144 5.86 -18.70 -1.88
N ASP A 145 5.37 -18.26 -3.03
CA ASP A 145 5.00 -19.18 -4.11
C ASP A 145 6.25 -19.82 -4.70
N ARG A 146 6.10 -21.06 -5.18
CA ARG A 146 7.21 -21.82 -5.77
C ARG A 146 7.81 -21.07 -6.97
N GLY A 147 9.12 -20.96 -7.00
CA GLY A 147 9.88 -20.44 -8.13
C GLY A 147 10.21 -18.94 -8.11
N GLN A 148 9.67 -18.15 -7.20
CA GLN A 148 10.02 -16.75 -7.07
C GLN A 148 10.50 -16.42 -5.65
N LEU A 149 11.76 -16.07 -5.52
CA LEU A 149 12.32 -15.60 -4.26
C LEU A 149 12.07 -14.08 -4.12
N PRO A 150 11.69 -13.63 -2.93
CA PRO A 150 11.55 -12.20 -2.68
C PRO A 150 12.92 -11.52 -2.72
N ARG A 151 12.96 -10.31 -3.22
CA ARG A 151 14.15 -9.47 -3.19
C ARG A 151 14.40 -8.93 -1.78
N PHE A 152 13.33 -8.63 -1.05
CA PHE A 152 13.37 -8.26 0.36
C PHE A 152 12.04 -8.66 1.02
N VAL A 153 12.10 -8.82 2.32
CA VAL A 153 10.95 -9.13 3.17
C VAL A 153 10.86 -8.07 4.26
N LEU A 154 9.68 -7.48 4.40
CA LEU A 154 9.38 -6.55 5.48
C LEU A 154 8.40 -7.24 6.45
N ILE A 155 8.75 -7.28 7.72
CA ILE A 155 7.92 -7.85 8.78
C ILE A 155 7.49 -6.72 9.70
N ALA A 156 6.21 -6.61 9.93
CA ALA A 156 5.63 -5.60 10.79
C ALA A 156 4.56 -6.23 11.70
N LEU A 157 4.51 -5.78 12.93
CA LEU A 157 3.59 -6.26 13.94
C LEU A 157 2.63 -5.15 14.35
N SER A 158 1.35 -5.46 14.33
CA SER A 158 0.30 -4.54 14.74
C SER A 158 -0.69 -5.23 15.65
N ALA A 159 -1.39 -4.45 16.48
CA ALA A 159 -2.44 -4.97 17.33
C ALA A 159 -3.60 -5.52 16.48
N GLN A 160 -4.05 -6.73 16.80
CA GLN A 160 -5.16 -7.40 16.10
C GLN A 160 -6.41 -6.51 16.04
N ASN A 161 -6.75 -5.84 17.12
CA ASN A 161 -7.93 -4.97 17.20
C ASN A 161 -7.88 -3.80 16.21
N GLY A 162 -6.69 -3.23 15.96
CA GLY A 162 -6.52 -2.17 14.95
C GLY A 162 -6.70 -2.69 13.53
N VAL A 163 -6.20 -3.90 13.25
CA VAL A 163 -6.33 -4.54 11.94
C VAL A 163 -7.73 -5.08 11.69
N SER A 164 -8.45 -5.50 12.75
CA SER A 164 -9.81 -6.05 12.67
C SER A 164 -10.91 -5.00 12.51
N GLY A 165 -10.57 -3.71 12.52
CA GLY A 165 -11.53 -2.66 12.22
C GLY A 165 -12.08 -1.93 13.44
N ARG A 166 -11.24 -1.55 14.37
CA ARG A 166 -11.59 -0.52 15.38
C ARG A 166 -11.13 0.83 14.90
N VAL A 167 -12.07 1.70 14.62
CA VAL A 167 -11.82 3.05 14.09
C VAL A 167 -11.01 3.94 15.02
N GLU A 168 -10.95 3.62 16.32
CA GLU A 168 -10.14 4.35 17.30
C GLU A 168 -8.65 4.00 17.23
N LEU A 169 -8.32 2.87 16.61
CA LEU A 169 -6.97 2.32 16.57
C LEU A 169 -6.40 2.39 15.15
N ASN A 170 -5.18 2.91 15.04
CA ASN A 170 -4.48 2.95 13.76
C ASN A 170 -3.89 1.56 13.44
N PRO A 171 -4.29 0.91 12.35
CA PRO A 171 -3.75 -0.39 11.94
C PRO A 171 -2.26 -0.34 11.58
N PHE A 172 -1.72 0.84 11.29
CA PHE A 172 -0.32 1.07 10.97
C PHE A 172 0.53 1.47 12.18
N ASN A 173 -0.02 1.40 13.39
CA ASN A 173 0.73 1.61 14.62
C ASN A 173 1.55 0.33 14.95
N PHE A 174 2.66 0.17 14.24
CA PHE A 174 3.55 -0.98 14.38
C PHE A 174 4.37 -0.89 15.68
N LYS A 175 4.46 -2.03 16.37
CA LYS A 175 5.19 -2.14 17.64
C LYS A 175 6.09 -3.38 17.60
N HIS A 176 7.19 -3.34 18.33
CA HIS A 176 8.14 -4.46 18.38
C HIS A 176 7.72 -5.59 19.34
N TYR A 177 6.77 -5.34 20.25
CA TYR A 177 6.26 -6.30 21.24
C TYR A 177 7.33 -7.11 21.99
N ASN A 178 8.52 -6.55 22.15
CA ASN A 178 9.68 -7.20 22.76
C ASN A 178 10.02 -8.57 22.13
N ILE A 179 9.89 -8.66 20.81
CA ILE A 179 10.32 -9.85 20.07
C ILE A 179 11.84 -10.00 20.21
N ASN A 180 12.28 -11.20 20.59
CA ASN A 180 13.67 -11.53 20.73
C ASN A 180 14.32 -11.92 19.41
N GLU A 181 13.58 -12.64 18.57
CA GLU A 181 14.14 -13.17 17.32
C GLU A 181 13.06 -13.24 16.23
N VAL A 182 13.46 -12.93 15.01
CA VAL A 182 12.69 -13.17 13.79
C VAL A 182 13.62 -13.84 12.80
N CYS A 183 13.27 -15.05 12.40
CA CYS A 183 14.09 -15.83 11.49
C CYS A 183 13.32 -16.26 10.26
N LEU A 184 13.93 -16.14 9.09
CA LEU A 184 13.46 -16.75 7.86
C LEU A 184 14.23 -18.04 7.61
N THR A 185 13.51 -19.10 7.27
CA THR A 185 14.14 -20.37 6.92
C THR A 185 13.91 -20.72 5.45
N LYS A 186 14.92 -21.24 4.79
CA LYS A 186 14.83 -21.82 3.45
C LYS A 186 15.23 -23.28 3.54
N ASN A 187 14.31 -24.20 3.21
CA ASN A 187 14.55 -25.65 3.32
C ASN A 187 15.04 -26.05 4.73
N ASN A 188 14.42 -25.49 5.76
CA ASN A 188 14.78 -25.68 7.18
C ASN A 188 16.19 -25.16 7.57
N VAL A 189 16.84 -24.42 6.72
CA VAL A 189 18.08 -23.72 7.06
C VAL A 189 17.76 -22.26 7.34
N PRO A 190 18.14 -21.73 8.52
CA PRO A 190 17.94 -20.32 8.84
C PRO A 190 18.68 -19.43 7.85
N VAL A 191 17.99 -18.41 7.35
CA VAL A 191 18.55 -17.33 6.56
C VAL A 191 18.43 -16.06 7.43
N CYS A 192 19.15 -16.06 8.56
CA CYS A 192 19.21 -14.91 9.45
C CYS A 192 20.38 -14.02 9.03
N TYR A 193 20.13 -12.73 9.03
CA TYR A 193 21.16 -11.70 8.85
C TYR A 193 21.22 -10.85 10.12
#